data_eb4cfe6d17acc9bde875f7709a810b14
#
_entry.id   eb4cfe6d17acc9bde875f7709a810b14
#
_cell.length_a   1.000
_cell.length_b   1.000
_cell.length_c   1.000
_cell.angle_alpha   90.00
_cell.angle_beta   90.00
_cell.angle_gamma   90.00
#
_symmetry.space_group_name_H-M   'P 1'
#
loop_
_entity.id
_entity.type
_entity.pdbx_description
1 polymer ?
#
loop_
_entity_poly.entity_id
_entity_poly.type
_entity_poly.pdbx_seq_one_letter_code
_entity_poly.pdbx_strand_id
1 'polypeptide(L)'
;ALDIFATKLKGIIQRPSTEDFADIIRLIKSQESLLEALEAASILFGTDFSPMLALKALSYFDELKPPLSQVDASFLIEQVSNTLKNISVRNIERPSLSSKNLGPK
;
A
#
# COMPACT_ATOMS: atom_id res chain seq x y z
N ALA A 1 -12.56 -9.06 -6.17
CA ALA A 1 -11.39 -9.19 -5.38
C ALA A 1 -10.66 -7.88 -5.15
N LEU A 2 -10.29 -7.15 -6.22
CA LEU A 2 -9.62 -5.86 -6.03
C LEU A 2 -10.52 -4.84 -5.34
N ASP A 3 -11.82 -4.90 -5.56
CA ASP A 3 -12.75 -3.99 -4.91
C ASP A 3 -12.74 -4.17 -3.39
N ILE A 4 -12.71 -5.42 -2.94
CA ILE A 4 -12.67 -5.71 -1.51
C ILE A 4 -11.35 -5.24 -0.93
N PHE A 5 -10.25 -5.53 -1.63
CA PHE A 5 -8.91 -5.13 -1.20
C PHE A 5 -8.85 -3.60 -1.08
N ALA A 6 -9.32 -2.89 -2.10
CA ALA A 6 -9.32 -1.43 -2.11
C ALA A 6 -10.13 -0.86 -0.95
N THR A 7 -11.29 -1.45 -0.67
CA THR A 7 -12.14 -1.01 0.43
C THR A 7 -11.44 -1.21 1.77
N LYS A 8 -10.74 -2.34 1.92
CA LYS A 8 -10.00 -2.60 3.15
C LYS A 8 -8.87 -1.58 3.34
N LEU A 9 -8.18 -1.24 2.25
CA LEU A 9 -7.11 -0.25 2.33
C LEU A 9 -7.64 1.11 2.78
N LYS A 10 -8.77 1.52 2.24
CA LYS A 10 -9.37 2.78 2.68
C LYS A 10 -9.78 2.69 4.15
N GLY A 11 -10.30 1.54 4.56
CA GLY A 11 -10.75 1.36 5.93
C GLY A 11 -9.64 1.50 6.95
N ILE A 12 -8.45 0.94 6.66
CA ILE A 12 -7.36 1.00 7.64
C ILE A 12 -6.77 2.39 7.78
N ILE A 13 -6.93 3.24 6.78
CA ILE A 13 -6.52 4.64 6.91
C ILE A 13 -7.38 5.34 7.94
N GLN A 14 -8.68 5.05 7.91
CA GLN A 14 -9.63 5.69 8.80
C GLN A 14 -9.66 5.05 10.17
N ARG A 15 -9.57 3.72 10.22
CA ARG A 15 -9.67 2.98 11.47
C ARG A 15 -8.91 1.67 11.36
N PRO A 16 -7.65 1.64 11.78
CA PRO A 16 -6.88 0.40 11.73
C PRO A 16 -7.50 -0.67 12.63
N SER A 17 -7.61 -1.89 12.11
CA SER A 17 -8.07 -3.02 12.90
C SER A 17 -7.28 -4.25 12.50
N THR A 18 -7.04 -5.12 13.49
CA THR A 18 -6.30 -6.35 13.25
C THR A 18 -7.00 -7.23 12.23
N GLU A 19 -8.32 -7.25 12.25
CA GLU A 19 -9.09 -8.06 11.29
C GLU A 19 -8.87 -7.59 9.87
N ASP A 20 -8.88 -6.28 9.64
CA ASP A 20 -8.65 -5.76 8.30
C ASP A 20 -7.23 -5.99 7.84
N PHE A 21 -6.26 -5.85 8.74
CA PHE A 21 -4.87 -6.18 8.41
C PHE A 21 -4.73 -7.64 8.05
N ALA A 22 -5.37 -8.53 8.81
CA ALA A 22 -5.30 -9.97 8.52
C ALA A 22 -5.93 -10.29 7.17
N ASP A 23 -7.04 -9.62 6.83
CA ASP A 23 -7.68 -9.82 5.54
C ASP A 23 -6.80 -9.33 4.40
N ILE A 24 -6.14 -8.19 4.59
CA ILE A 24 -5.22 -7.66 3.57
C ILE A 24 -4.06 -8.63 3.35
N ILE A 25 -3.48 -9.13 4.43
CA ILE A 25 -2.38 -10.10 4.31
C ILE A 25 -2.84 -11.34 3.57
N ARG A 26 -4.05 -11.82 3.87
CA ARG A 26 -4.60 -13.00 3.21
C ARG A 26 -4.82 -12.76 1.72
N LEU A 27 -5.30 -11.57 1.37
CA LEU A 27 -5.50 -11.22 -0.03
C LEU A 27 -4.17 -11.20 -0.78
N ILE A 28 -3.13 -10.63 -0.17
CA ILE A 28 -1.81 -10.60 -0.80
C ILE A 28 -1.29 -12.02 -0.98
N LYS A 29 -1.47 -12.89 0.02
CA LYS A 29 -1.01 -14.27 -0.06
C LYS A 29 -1.77 -15.06 -1.12
N SER A 30 -2.99 -14.65 -1.46
CA SER A 30 -3.75 -15.30 -2.52
C SER A 30 -3.51 -14.65 -3.88
N GLN A 31 -2.36 -13.99 -4.05
CA GLN A 31 -1.85 -13.47 -5.31
C GLN A 31 -2.51 -12.16 -5.76
N GLU A 32 -3.24 -11.48 -4.88
CA GLU A 32 -3.72 -10.14 -5.19
C GLU A 32 -2.57 -9.15 -5.06
N SER A 33 -2.48 -8.23 -6.00
CA SER A 33 -1.39 -7.24 -6.00
C SER A 33 -1.74 -6.05 -5.13
N LEU A 34 -0.87 -5.75 -4.18
CA LEU A 34 -1.05 -4.55 -3.35
C LEU A 34 -1.01 -3.29 -4.21
N LEU A 35 -0.10 -3.24 -5.19
CA LEU A 35 0.00 -2.08 -6.07
C LEU A 35 -1.28 -1.88 -6.87
N GLU A 36 -1.83 -2.96 -7.43
CA GLU A 36 -3.06 -2.86 -8.18
C GLU A 36 -4.23 -2.46 -7.30
N ALA A 37 -4.25 -2.93 -6.06
CA ALA A 37 -5.30 -2.55 -5.12
C ALA A 37 -5.22 -1.07 -4.78
N LEU A 38 -4.00 -0.53 -4.64
CA LEU A 38 -3.82 0.90 -4.41
C LEU A 38 -4.33 1.72 -5.59
N GLU A 39 -4.06 1.24 -6.81
CA GLU A 39 -4.54 1.90 -8.01
C GLU A 39 -6.06 1.85 -8.10
N ALA A 40 -6.63 0.68 -7.80
CA ALA A 40 -8.08 0.52 -7.81
C ALA A 40 -8.75 1.43 -6.78
N ALA A 41 -8.17 1.55 -5.59
CA ALA A 41 -8.71 2.43 -4.56
C ALA A 41 -8.64 3.89 -4.99
N SER A 42 -7.58 4.28 -5.68
CA SER A 42 -7.46 5.64 -6.20
C SER A 42 -8.57 5.95 -7.20
N ILE A 43 -8.92 4.96 -8.03
CA ILE A 43 -10.00 5.13 -9.00
C ILE A 43 -11.36 5.18 -8.30
N LEU A 44 -11.57 4.28 -7.33
CA LEU A 44 -12.86 4.19 -6.65
C LEU A 44 -13.15 5.41 -5.76
N PHE A 45 -12.15 5.88 -5.05
CA PHE A 45 -12.35 6.89 -4.02
C PHE A 45 -11.83 8.27 -4.40
N GLY A 46 -11.08 8.35 -5.50
CA GLY A 46 -10.58 9.64 -5.98
C GLY A 46 -9.72 10.34 -4.95
N THR A 47 -9.99 11.63 -4.74
CA THR A 47 -9.19 12.43 -3.82
C THR A 47 -9.38 12.05 -2.35
N ASP A 48 -10.38 11.22 -2.06
CA ASP A 48 -10.58 10.74 -0.69
C ASP A 48 -9.64 9.62 -0.30
N PHE A 49 -8.78 9.18 -1.21
CA PHE A 49 -7.84 8.11 -0.95
C PHE A 49 -6.44 8.53 -1.36
N SER A 50 -5.47 8.25 -0.50
CA SER A 50 -4.06 8.49 -0.80
C SER A 50 -3.31 7.17 -0.71
N PRO A 51 -2.70 6.71 -1.82
CA PRO A 51 -1.88 5.48 -1.76
C PRO A 51 -0.76 5.56 -0.73
N MET A 52 -0.13 6.72 -0.59
CA MET A 52 0.96 6.87 0.38
C MET A 52 0.45 6.77 1.81
N LEU A 53 -0.73 7.31 2.09
CA LEU A 53 -1.32 7.16 3.42
C LEU A 53 -1.67 5.70 3.71
N ALA A 54 -2.13 4.97 2.70
CA ALA A 54 -2.43 3.56 2.87
C ALA A 54 -1.17 2.77 3.20
N LEU A 55 -0.09 3.02 2.46
CA LEU A 55 1.18 2.34 2.72
C LEU A 55 1.72 2.70 4.10
N LYS A 56 1.58 3.97 4.49
CA LYS A 56 1.98 4.40 5.81
C LYS A 56 1.15 3.70 6.89
N ALA A 57 -0.16 3.61 6.68
CA ALA A 57 -1.04 2.93 7.62
C ALA A 57 -0.67 1.45 7.76
N LEU A 58 -0.31 0.80 6.65
CA LEU A 58 0.11 -0.60 6.68
C LEU A 58 1.42 -0.80 7.45
N SER A 59 2.20 0.26 7.61
CA SER A 59 3.45 0.20 8.36
C SER A 59 3.25 0.43 9.86
N TYR A 60 2.09 0.91 10.27
CA TYR A 60 1.82 1.24 11.68
C TYR A 60 0.87 0.21 12.27
N PHE A 61 1.41 -0.96 12.61
CA PHE A 61 0.58 -2.02 13.20
C PHE A 61 0.95 -2.30 14.67
N ASP A 62 1.79 -1.48 15.26
CA ASP A 62 2.24 -1.71 16.64
C ASP A 62 1.09 -1.59 17.63
N GLU A 63 0.10 -0.78 17.33
CA GLU A 63 -1.00 -0.52 18.25
C GLU A 63 -2.22 -1.40 18.02
N LEU A 64 -2.13 -2.34 17.09
CA LEU A 64 -3.23 -3.25 16.84
C LEU A 64 -3.46 -4.16 18.02
N LYS A 65 -4.73 -4.41 18.34
CA LYS A 65 -5.12 -5.30 19.44
C LYS A 65 -6.19 -6.24 18.96
N PRO A 66 -5.92 -7.55 18.90
CA PRO A 66 -4.63 -8.15 19.22
C PRO A 66 -3.57 -7.81 18.19
N PRO A 67 -2.29 -7.91 18.54
CA PRO A 67 -1.22 -7.57 17.59
C PRO A 67 -1.08 -8.63 16.50
N LEU A 68 -0.47 -8.23 15.39
CA LEU A 68 -0.12 -9.17 14.33
C LEU A 68 0.98 -10.11 14.83
N SER A 69 0.96 -11.36 14.33
CA SER A 69 2.06 -12.27 14.59
C SER A 69 3.34 -11.71 13.96
N GLN A 70 4.48 -12.16 14.46
CA GLN A 70 5.75 -11.69 13.95
C GLN A 70 5.92 -12.07 12.47
N VAL A 71 5.43 -13.26 12.10
CA VAL A 71 5.49 -13.71 10.71
C VAL A 71 4.66 -12.80 9.81
N ASP A 72 3.44 -12.48 10.23
CA ASP A 72 2.57 -11.61 9.45
C ASP A 72 3.13 -10.20 9.36
N ALA A 73 3.67 -9.69 10.46
CA ALA A 73 4.26 -8.36 10.47
C ALA A 73 5.44 -8.28 9.51
N SER A 74 6.32 -9.27 9.54
CA SER A 74 7.48 -9.31 8.63
C SER A 74 7.05 -9.41 7.18
N PHE A 75 6.05 -10.24 6.90
CA PHE A 75 5.51 -10.37 5.56
C PHE A 75 4.98 -9.04 5.05
N LEU A 76 4.21 -8.35 5.88
CA LEU A 76 3.60 -7.08 5.50
C LEU A 76 4.65 -6.00 5.24
N ILE A 77 5.66 -5.93 6.11
CA ILE A 77 6.76 -4.98 5.92
C ILE A 77 7.42 -5.20 4.57
N GLU A 78 7.67 -6.46 4.22
CA GLU A 78 8.30 -6.79 2.95
C GLU A 78 7.42 -6.36 1.77
N GLN A 79 6.12 -6.59 1.86
CA GLN A 79 5.20 -6.22 0.79
C GLN A 79 5.12 -4.72 0.60
N VAL A 80 5.06 -3.98 1.69
CA VAL A 80 5.02 -2.52 1.64
C VAL A 80 6.31 -1.99 1.04
N SER A 81 7.44 -2.53 1.45
CA SER A 81 8.75 -2.11 0.95
C SER A 81 8.87 -2.35 -0.56
N ASN A 82 8.46 -3.53 -1.02
CA ASN A 82 8.50 -3.86 -2.44
C ASN A 82 7.59 -2.94 -3.26
N THR A 83 6.42 -2.63 -2.72
CA THR A 83 5.48 -1.75 -3.40
C THR A 83 6.04 -0.34 -3.52
N LEU A 84 6.67 0.15 -2.46
CA LEU A 84 7.31 1.46 -2.49
C LEU A 84 8.42 1.51 -3.54
N LYS A 85 9.21 0.45 -3.67
CA LYS A 85 10.25 0.39 -4.69
C LYS A 85 9.66 0.47 -6.08
N ASN A 86 8.56 -0.23 -6.31
CA ASN A 86 7.91 -0.21 -7.63
C ASN A 86 7.38 1.16 -7.97
N ILE A 87 6.82 1.85 -6.98
CA ILE A 87 6.34 3.22 -7.19
C ILE A 87 7.50 4.15 -7.51
N SER A 88 8.61 4.02 -6.79
CA SER A 88 9.80 4.85 -7.02
C SER A 88 10.38 4.63 -8.40
N VAL A 89 10.43 3.37 -8.85
CA VAL A 89 10.93 3.05 -10.19
C VAL A 89 10.05 3.70 -11.25
N ARG A 90 8.73 3.63 -11.07
CA ARG A 90 7.81 4.27 -12.02
C ARG A 90 8.01 5.78 -12.07
N ASN A 91 8.21 6.39 -10.92
CA ASN A 91 8.43 7.83 -10.87
C ASN A 91 9.72 8.22 -11.56
N ILE A 92 10.76 7.42 -11.41
CA ILE A 92 12.05 7.68 -12.06
C ILE A 92 11.91 7.56 -13.58
N GLU A 93 11.10 6.64 -14.04
CA GLU A 93 10.91 6.41 -15.47
C GLU A 93 10.12 7.53 -16.15
N ARG A 94 9.43 8.36 -15.39
CA ARG A 94 8.76 9.51 -15.98
C ARG A 94 9.81 10.51 -16.45
N PRO A 95 9.76 10.87 -17.69
CA PRO A 95 10.75 11.83 -18.19
C PRO A 95 10.53 13.17 -17.57
N SER A 96 10.97 13.45 -17.08
CA SER A 96 10.79 14.37 -16.51
C SER A 96 11.43 15.15 -16.32
N LEU A 97 11.67 14.62 -16.67
CA LEU A 97 12.10 14.90 -16.42
C LEU A 97 12.65 15.39 -16.50
N SER A 98 12.86 15.62 -16.55
CA SER A 98 13.49 15.74 -16.48
C SER A 98 14.26 16.01 -16.38
N SER A 99 14.51 16.35 -16.49
CA SER A 99 15.24 16.34 -16.27
C SER A 99 15.98 16.45 -16.14
N LYS A 100 16.19 16.74 -16.21
CA LYS A 100 16.89 16.61 -15.93
C LYS A 100 17.38 16.64 -15.72
N ASN A 101 17.41 17.15 -15.95
CA ASN A 101 17.88 17.01 -15.57
C ASN A 101 18.28 17.16 -15.19
N LEU A 102 18.40 17.57 -15.39
CA LEU A 102 18.87 17.66 -15.01
C LEU A 102 19.45 17.90 -14.93
N GLY A 103 19.57 18.23 -15.29
CA GLY A 103 20.06 18.43 -15.18
C GLY A 103 20.60 18.64 -15.25
N PRO A 104 20.78 19.03 -15.48
CA PRO A 104 21.28 19.23 -15.46
C PRO A 104 21.57 19.34 -15.40
N LYS A 105 21.63 19.64 -15.79
CA LYS A 105 21.91 19.68 -15.60
C LYS A 105 22.19 19.66 -15.41
#